data_c50069678f8bcfdfbe097bc7239f608f
#
_entry.id   c50069678f8bcfdfbe097bc7239f608f
#
_cell.length_a   1.000
_cell.length_b   1.000
_cell.length_c   1.000
_cell.angle_alpha   90.00
_cell.angle_beta   90.00
_cell.angle_gamma   90.00
#
_symmetry.space_group_name_H-M   'P 1'
#
loop_
_entity.id
_entity.type
_entity.pdbx_description
1 polymer ?
#
loop_
_entity_poly.entity_id
_entity_poly.type
_entity_poly.pdbx_seq_one_letter_code
_entity_poly.pdbx_strand_id
1 'polypeptide(L)'
;QALGELLTRLTQQVEGETCFVYWQVSRGVENRSHTYSENLPGKLWVLIRPQVIPNPNVLIRLNDEEDTRFFHCNIKSLNLLCNVMTAQRAHRAGCTETVFHRGDIVTECAHSNVSVLKDGILYSHPNDEFILRGIAKTHMIRVCYRLGIPVLEKPFTLDFLKSADEILVTSTTKFCLAADTLNGLSVGGKDAATRVAIQNAVLQDFRDCTGFAGLWI
;
A
#
# COMPACT_ATOMS: atom_id res chain seq x y z
N GLN A 1 23.08 1.23 11.37
CA GLN A 1 24.22 1.48 10.45
C GLN A 1 24.58 0.20 9.68
N ALA A 2 24.93 -0.92 10.32
CA ALA A 2 25.34 -2.18 9.67
C ALA A 2 24.34 -2.75 8.65
N LEU A 3 23.03 -2.67 8.93
CA LEU A 3 22.00 -3.12 7.99
C LEU A 3 21.99 -2.25 6.71
N GLY A 4 22.08 -0.92 6.87
CA GLY A 4 22.13 -0.02 5.71
C GLY A 4 23.33 -0.30 4.81
N GLU A 5 24.51 -0.48 5.39
CA GLU A 5 25.74 -0.83 4.66
C GLU A 5 25.62 -2.18 3.94
N LEU A 6 25.02 -3.18 4.60
CA LEU A 6 24.73 -4.48 3.98
C LEU A 6 23.79 -4.32 2.78
N LEU A 7 22.67 -3.63 2.93
CA LEU A 7 21.69 -3.43 1.86
C LEU A 7 22.32 -2.67 0.68
N THR A 8 23.07 -1.59 0.94
CA THR A 8 23.77 -0.83 -0.11
C THR A 8 24.74 -1.72 -0.90
N ARG A 9 25.53 -2.56 -0.23
CA ARG A 9 26.44 -3.49 -0.89
C ARG A 9 25.71 -4.54 -1.73
N LEU A 10 24.57 -5.04 -1.24
CA LEU A 10 23.77 -6.06 -1.95
C LEU A 10 23.05 -5.46 -3.16
N THR A 11 22.54 -4.23 -3.09
CA THR A 11 21.88 -3.57 -4.22
C THR A 11 22.82 -3.36 -5.41
N GLN A 12 24.12 -3.15 -5.16
CA GLN A 12 25.13 -3.02 -6.21
C GLN A 12 25.35 -4.30 -7.04
N GLN A 13 24.86 -5.46 -6.57
CA GLN A 13 24.96 -6.74 -7.26
C GLN A 13 23.74 -7.05 -8.13
N VAL A 14 22.73 -6.20 -8.11
CA VAL A 14 21.49 -6.37 -8.88
C VAL A 14 21.54 -5.49 -10.11
N GLU A 15 21.34 -6.09 -11.27
CA GLU A 15 21.28 -5.35 -12.54
C GLU A 15 19.97 -4.56 -12.66
N GLY A 16 20.05 -3.34 -13.19
CA GLY A 16 18.92 -2.46 -13.45
C GLY A 16 19.03 -1.12 -12.73
N GLU A 17 18.23 -0.14 -13.17
CA GLU A 17 18.22 1.22 -12.61
C GLU A 17 17.53 1.30 -11.24
N THR A 18 16.56 0.41 -11.01
CA THR A 18 15.79 0.36 -9.78
C THR A 18 15.65 -1.07 -9.27
N CYS A 19 15.63 -1.23 -7.95
CA CYS A 19 15.43 -2.52 -7.32
C CYS A 19 14.43 -2.45 -6.17
N PHE A 20 13.74 -3.55 -5.96
CA PHE A 20 12.93 -3.79 -4.77
C PHE A 20 13.78 -4.45 -3.71
N VAL A 21 13.89 -3.82 -2.55
CA VAL A 21 14.60 -4.34 -1.40
C VAL A 21 13.58 -4.75 -0.34
N TYR A 22 13.52 -6.03 -0.03
CA TYR A 22 12.70 -6.56 1.05
C TYR A 22 13.60 -7.16 2.13
N TRP A 23 13.33 -6.83 3.37
CA TRP A 23 13.97 -7.52 4.49
C TRP A 23 12.95 -7.79 5.60
N GLN A 24 13.24 -8.82 6.35
CA GLN A 24 12.49 -9.17 7.56
C GLN A 24 13.40 -9.77 8.60
N VAL A 25 13.01 -9.65 9.85
CA VAL A 25 13.66 -10.32 10.97
C VAL A 25 12.66 -11.27 11.60
N SER A 26 13.00 -12.55 11.65
CA SER A 26 12.24 -13.51 12.46
C SER A 26 12.81 -13.59 13.87
N ARG A 27 12.03 -14.11 14.79
CA ARG A 27 12.48 -14.32 16.19
C ARG A 27 13.66 -15.29 16.28
N GLY A 28 13.82 -16.18 15.33
CA GLY A 28 14.84 -17.23 15.32
C GLY A 28 14.28 -18.58 14.90
N VAL A 29 15.03 -19.64 15.12
CA VAL A 29 14.67 -21.01 14.78
C VAL A 29 14.75 -21.87 16.02
N GLU A 30 13.65 -22.55 16.35
CA GLU A 30 13.56 -23.53 17.43
C GLU A 30 12.49 -24.57 17.11
N ASN A 31 12.37 -25.58 17.98
CA ASN A 31 11.30 -26.56 17.85
C ASN A 31 9.92 -25.91 17.97
N ARG A 32 8.96 -26.43 17.20
CA ARG A 32 7.59 -25.89 17.19
C ARG A 32 6.96 -25.99 18.58
N SER A 33 6.58 -24.85 19.13
CA SER A 33 5.80 -24.71 20.36
C SER A 33 4.86 -23.51 20.22
N HIS A 34 3.88 -23.38 21.13
CA HIS A 34 3.08 -22.15 21.29
C HIS A 34 3.80 -21.09 22.12
N THR A 35 4.77 -21.52 22.92
CA THR A 35 5.72 -20.65 23.61
C THR A 35 7.03 -20.57 22.83
N TYR A 36 7.84 -19.60 23.11
CA TYR A 36 9.15 -19.37 22.47
C TYR A 36 10.20 -19.04 23.53
N SER A 37 11.46 -19.31 23.20
CA SER A 37 12.59 -18.96 24.05
C SER A 37 12.90 -17.46 23.93
N GLU A 38 13.03 -16.76 25.05
CA GLU A 38 13.25 -15.31 25.09
C GLU A 38 14.59 -14.88 24.48
N ASN A 39 15.59 -15.74 24.51
CA ASN A 39 16.97 -15.45 24.09
C ASN A 39 17.32 -16.02 22.71
N LEU A 40 16.34 -16.30 21.85
CA LEU A 40 16.63 -16.76 20.50
C LEU A 40 17.32 -15.69 19.66
N PRO A 41 18.42 -16.04 18.94
CA PRO A 41 19.03 -15.13 18.01
C PRO A 41 18.10 -14.90 16.80
N GLY A 42 17.72 -13.67 16.56
CA GLY A 42 16.91 -13.30 15.40
C GLY A 42 17.59 -13.68 14.08
N LYS A 43 16.80 -13.97 13.06
CA LYS A 43 17.29 -14.25 11.70
C LYS A 43 16.85 -13.14 10.76
N LEU A 44 17.83 -12.52 10.10
CA LEU A 44 17.61 -11.55 9.04
C LEU A 44 17.47 -12.28 7.69
N TRP A 45 16.40 -11.95 6.97
CA TRP A 45 16.18 -12.31 5.57
C TRP A 45 16.24 -11.04 4.71
N VAL A 46 16.96 -11.11 3.60
CA VAL A 46 17.01 -10.04 2.61
C VAL A 46 16.73 -10.63 1.24
N LEU A 47 15.81 -10.01 0.50
CA LEU A 47 15.51 -10.31 -0.89
C LEU A 47 15.66 -9.01 -1.69
N ILE A 48 16.48 -9.05 -2.74
CA ILE A 48 16.64 -7.92 -3.65
C ILE A 48 16.40 -8.41 -5.06
N ARG A 49 15.62 -7.68 -5.83
CA ARG A 49 15.33 -8.01 -7.24
C ARG A 49 15.14 -6.72 -8.04
N PRO A 50 15.38 -6.76 -9.37
CA PRO A 50 15.00 -5.66 -10.24
C PRO A 50 13.52 -5.32 -10.06
N GLN A 51 13.17 -4.05 -10.12
CA GLN A 51 11.80 -3.57 -9.98
C GLN A 51 11.57 -2.39 -10.91
N VAL A 52 10.55 -2.50 -11.74
CA VAL A 52 10.06 -1.38 -12.54
C VAL A 52 9.14 -0.50 -11.68
N ILE A 53 9.31 0.81 -11.80
CA ILE A 53 8.43 1.77 -11.15
C ILE A 53 7.17 1.92 -12.00
N PRO A 54 5.97 1.71 -11.43
CA PRO A 54 4.74 1.70 -12.21
C PRO A 54 4.40 3.09 -12.75
N ASN A 55 3.83 3.12 -13.95
CA ASN A 55 3.25 4.33 -14.51
C ASN A 55 2.06 4.78 -13.63
N PRO A 56 2.06 5.99 -13.06
CA PRO A 56 1.00 6.48 -12.19
C PRO A 56 -0.35 6.65 -12.89
N ASN A 57 -0.35 6.75 -14.22
CA ASN A 57 -1.56 6.91 -15.01
C ASN A 57 -2.30 5.60 -15.28
N VAL A 58 -1.73 4.46 -14.90
CA VAL A 58 -2.43 3.17 -15.00
C VAL A 58 -3.55 3.14 -13.97
N LEU A 59 -4.77 2.94 -14.47
CA LEU A 59 -5.95 2.74 -13.63
C LEU A 59 -6.07 1.26 -13.26
N ILE A 60 -6.50 0.99 -12.03
CA ILE A 60 -6.59 -0.35 -11.49
C ILE A 60 -8.04 -0.75 -11.21
N ARG A 61 -8.28 -2.05 -11.29
CA ARG A 61 -9.58 -2.64 -10.98
C ARG A 61 -9.58 -3.22 -9.57
N LEU A 62 -10.64 -2.93 -8.83
CA LEU A 62 -10.85 -3.38 -7.46
C LEU A 62 -12.06 -4.31 -7.37
N ASN A 63 -12.02 -5.19 -6.40
CA ASN A 63 -13.19 -5.82 -5.79
C ASN A 63 -13.21 -5.53 -4.29
N ASP A 64 -14.29 -5.83 -3.60
CA ASP A 64 -14.37 -5.77 -2.14
C ASP A 64 -14.67 -7.13 -1.54
N GLU A 65 -14.23 -7.34 -0.30
CA GLU A 65 -14.51 -8.52 0.51
C GLU A 65 -14.59 -8.15 2.00
N GLU A 66 -15.37 -8.93 2.76
CA GLU A 66 -15.37 -8.84 4.22
C GLU A 66 -13.99 -9.11 4.81
N ASP A 67 -13.53 -8.23 5.69
CA ASP A 67 -12.24 -8.36 6.38
C ASP A 67 -12.30 -9.38 7.50
N THR A 68 -11.85 -10.58 7.21
CA THR A 68 -11.76 -11.70 8.18
C THR A 68 -10.39 -11.84 8.82
N ARG A 69 -9.50 -10.84 8.69
CA ARG A 69 -8.19 -10.83 9.33
C ARG A 69 -8.33 -10.67 10.84
N PHE A 70 -7.28 -11.06 11.57
CA PHE A 70 -7.18 -10.76 13.00
C PHE A 70 -7.22 -9.25 13.27
N PHE A 71 -7.54 -8.88 14.52
CA PHE A 71 -7.13 -7.59 15.05
C PHE A 71 -5.60 -7.48 15.02
N HIS A 72 -5.05 -6.29 15.20
CA HIS A 72 -3.60 -6.01 15.10
C HIS A 72 -3.08 -5.97 13.66
N CYS A 73 -3.90 -5.55 12.69
CA CYS A 73 -3.47 -5.29 11.31
C CYS A 73 -2.42 -4.17 11.24
N ASN A 74 -2.30 -3.35 12.28
CA ASN A 74 -1.27 -2.33 12.47
C ASN A 74 0.15 -2.92 12.66
N ILE A 75 0.26 -4.22 12.93
CA ILE A 75 1.56 -4.93 13.04
C ILE A 75 1.92 -5.53 11.69
N LYS A 76 3.05 -5.11 11.10
CA LYS A 76 3.55 -5.67 9.84
C LYS A 76 4.16 -7.05 10.07
N SER A 77 3.31 -8.07 10.18
CA SER A 77 3.68 -9.46 10.44
C SER A 77 3.63 -10.31 9.17
N LEU A 78 4.04 -11.59 9.29
CA LEU A 78 3.90 -12.61 8.25
C LEU A 78 2.58 -13.40 8.34
N ASN A 79 1.67 -13.00 9.22
CA ASN A 79 0.35 -13.63 9.33
C ASN A 79 -0.58 -13.12 8.22
N LEU A 80 -0.29 -13.53 6.99
CA LEU A 80 -0.91 -13.00 5.77
C LEU A 80 -1.85 -13.99 5.07
N LEU A 81 -2.31 -15.05 5.76
CA LEU A 81 -3.13 -16.07 5.11
C LEU A 81 -4.38 -15.47 4.44
N CYS A 82 -5.16 -14.67 5.16
CA CYS A 82 -6.33 -14.01 4.61
C CYS A 82 -5.99 -13.09 3.44
N ASN A 83 -4.94 -12.26 3.61
CA ASN A 83 -4.46 -11.35 2.54
C ASN A 83 -4.09 -12.10 1.26
N VAL A 84 -3.34 -13.21 1.37
CA VAL A 84 -2.88 -14.02 0.23
C VAL A 84 -4.07 -14.68 -0.48
N MET A 85 -5.00 -15.26 0.28
CA MET A 85 -6.20 -15.90 -0.29
C MET A 85 -7.07 -14.88 -1.02
N THR A 86 -7.28 -13.71 -0.45
CA THR A 86 -8.05 -12.62 -1.04
C THR A 86 -7.37 -12.07 -2.29
N ALA A 87 -6.07 -11.78 -2.24
CA ALA A 87 -5.30 -11.33 -3.40
C ALA A 87 -5.35 -12.34 -4.56
N GLN A 88 -5.34 -13.65 -4.26
CA GLN A 88 -5.48 -14.70 -5.28
C GLN A 88 -6.88 -14.72 -5.91
N ARG A 89 -7.94 -14.46 -5.11
CA ARG A 89 -9.31 -14.32 -5.65
C ARG A 89 -9.43 -13.09 -6.54
N ALA A 90 -8.91 -11.94 -6.10
CA ALA A 90 -8.84 -10.72 -6.90
C ALA A 90 -8.17 -10.96 -8.25
N HIS A 91 -6.98 -11.58 -8.24
CA HIS A 91 -6.24 -11.91 -9.45
C HIS A 91 -7.07 -12.79 -10.43
N ARG A 92 -7.74 -13.83 -9.93
CA ARG A 92 -8.62 -14.67 -10.74
C ARG A 92 -9.82 -13.93 -11.33
N ALA A 93 -10.33 -12.92 -10.61
CA ALA A 93 -11.39 -12.03 -11.07
C ALA A 93 -10.89 -10.92 -12.01
N GLY A 94 -9.58 -10.88 -12.30
CA GLY A 94 -8.95 -9.85 -13.12
C GLY A 94 -8.88 -8.49 -12.42
N CYS A 95 -8.96 -8.46 -11.08
CA CYS A 95 -8.75 -7.28 -10.26
C CYS A 95 -7.30 -7.18 -9.81
N THR A 96 -6.85 -5.94 -9.62
CA THR A 96 -5.48 -5.65 -9.18
C THR A 96 -5.35 -5.73 -7.66
N GLU A 97 -6.46 -5.45 -6.94
CA GLU A 97 -6.48 -5.35 -5.49
C GLU A 97 -7.89 -5.60 -4.95
N THR A 98 -8.00 -5.97 -3.68
CA THR A 98 -9.27 -6.08 -2.96
C THR A 98 -9.34 -5.07 -1.84
N VAL A 99 -10.44 -4.34 -1.77
CA VAL A 99 -10.79 -3.49 -0.65
C VAL A 99 -11.42 -4.34 0.45
N PHE A 100 -10.88 -4.27 1.65
CA PHE A 100 -11.45 -4.89 2.83
C PHE A 100 -12.42 -3.96 3.55
N HIS A 101 -13.50 -4.55 4.08
CA HIS A 101 -14.46 -3.85 4.94
C HIS A 101 -14.91 -4.74 6.09
N ARG A 102 -15.29 -4.14 7.21
CA ARG A 102 -15.90 -4.80 8.38
C ARG A 102 -17.32 -4.28 8.53
N GLY A 103 -18.30 -5.13 8.25
CA GLY A 103 -19.64 -4.65 8.00
C GLY A 103 -19.64 -3.71 6.79
N ASP A 104 -20.05 -2.46 6.97
CA ASP A 104 -20.04 -1.44 5.92
C ASP A 104 -18.79 -0.54 5.94
N ILE A 105 -17.95 -0.62 6.98
CA ILE A 105 -16.78 0.26 7.15
C ILE A 105 -15.58 -0.29 6.39
N VAL A 106 -15.07 0.51 5.46
CA VAL A 106 -13.83 0.22 4.72
C VAL A 106 -12.64 0.33 5.66
N THR A 107 -11.73 -0.65 5.60
CA THR A 107 -10.48 -0.64 6.34
C THR A 107 -9.30 -0.31 5.41
N GLU A 108 -8.73 -1.27 4.75
CA GLU A 108 -7.63 -1.09 3.79
C GLU A 108 -7.77 -2.11 2.63
N CYS A 109 -6.74 -2.29 1.83
CA CYS A 109 -6.71 -3.34 0.81
C CYS A 109 -5.91 -4.57 1.27
N ALA A 110 -5.93 -5.65 0.47
CA ALA A 110 -5.26 -6.90 0.79
C ALA A 110 -3.75 -6.73 1.01
N HIS A 111 -3.08 -5.79 0.32
CA HIS A 111 -1.65 -5.50 0.51
C HIS A 111 -1.29 -4.01 0.29
N SER A 112 -2.26 -3.12 0.43
CA SER A 112 -2.12 -1.66 0.26
C SER A 112 -3.18 -0.92 1.10
N ASN A 113 -3.06 0.42 1.20
CA ASN A 113 -4.11 1.23 1.81
C ASN A 113 -4.99 1.85 0.73
N VAL A 114 -6.26 2.09 1.05
CA VAL A 114 -7.22 2.80 0.19
C VAL A 114 -7.64 4.11 0.83
N SER A 115 -7.79 5.14 -0.01
CA SER A 115 -8.28 6.47 0.37
C SER A 115 -9.25 6.99 -0.69
N VAL A 116 -10.11 7.89 -0.32
CA VAL A 116 -11.15 8.48 -1.17
C VAL A 116 -10.93 9.98 -1.29
N LEU A 117 -10.89 10.48 -2.52
CA LEU A 117 -11.05 11.92 -2.78
C LEU A 117 -12.52 12.17 -3.09
N LYS A 118 -13.15 13.10 -2.36
CA LYS A 118 -14.53 13.48 -2.58
C LYS A 118 -14.75 14.94 -2.17
N ASP A 119 -15.39 15.70 -3.05
CA ASP A 119 -15.67 17.13 -2.85
C ASP A 119 -14.41 17.92 -2.46
N GLY A 120 -13.26 17.60 -3.08
CA GLY A 120 -11.96 18.24 -2.83
C GLY A 120 -11.31 17.87 -1.49
N ILE A 121 -11.81 16.87 -0.77
CA ILE A 121 -11.28 16.41 0.53
C ILE A 121 -10.77 14.98 0.38
N LEU A 122 -9.58 14.70 0.90
CA LEU A 122 -9.07 13.34 1.01
C LEU A 122 -9.57 12.69 2.31
N TYR A 123 -10.23 11.55 2.18
CA TYR A 123 -10.66 10.70 3.29
C TYR A 123 -9.78 9.44 3.34
N SER A 124 -9.34 9.07 4.52
CA SER A 124 -8.54 7.86 4.75
C SER A 124 -8.92 7.24 6.08
N HIS A 125 -8.90 5.92 6.16
CA HIS A 125 -9.12 5.24 7.45
C HIS A 125 -8.03 5.66 8.45
N PRO A 126 -8.36 5.94 9.74
CA PRO A 126 -7.38 6.33 10.74
C PRO A 126 -6.38 5.19 11.01
N ASN A 127 -5.22 5.54 11.55
CA ASN A 127 -4.20 4.54 11.88
C ASN A 127 -4.54 3.86 13.21
N ASP A 128 -5.39 2.85 13.16
CA ASP A 128 -5.84 2.02 14.28
C ASP A 128 -5.40 0.55 14.11
N GLU A 129 -6.05 -0.38 14.82
CA GLU A 129 -5.76 -1.82 14.78
C GLU A 129 -6.28 -2.52 13.52
N PHE A 130 -7.07 -1.85 12.68
CA PHE A 130 -7.68 -2.45 11.48
C PHE A 130 -6.86 -2.25 10.22
N ILE A 131 -5.90 -1.34 10.22
CA ILE A 131 -5.07 -1.06 9.07
C ILE A 131 -3.57 -1.01 9.39
N LEU A 132 -2.74 -1.32 8.40
CA LEU A 132 -1.32 -1.02 8.48
C LEU A 132 -1.09 0.48 8.23
N ARG A 133 -0.28 1.12 9.08
CA ARG A 133 0.21 2.48 8.85
C ARG A 133 1.17 2.49 7.67
N GLY A 134 0.63 2.60 6.45
CA GLY A 134 1.42 2.59 5.22
C GLY A 134 2.30 3.82 5.07
N ILE A 135 3.58 3.61 4.72
CA ILE A 135 4.50 4.72 4.45
C ILE A 135 4.04 5.51 3.22
N ALA A 136 3.61 4.84 2.15
CA ALA A 136 3.08 5.51 0.96
C ALA A 136 1.79 6.32 1.26
N LYS A 137 0.88 5.78 2.11
CA LYS A 137 -0.28 6.53 2.63
C LYS A 137 0.17 7.80 3.35
N THR A 138 1.17 7.69 4.23
CA THR A 138 1.70 8.83 4.99
C THR A 138 2.30 9.90 4.07
N HIS A 139 3.03 9.48 3.03
CA HIS A 139 3.56 10.41 2.02
C HIS A 139 2.44 11.10 1.24
N MET A 140 1.43 10.35 0.78
CA MET A 140 0.27 10.90 0.09
C MET A 140 -0.47 11.95 0.93
N ILE A 141 -0.72 11.67 2.21
CA ILE A 141 -1.35 12.62 3.15
C ILE A 141 -0.51 13.90 3.26
N ARG A 142 0.81 13.78 3.43
CA ARG A 142 1.73 14.92 3.49
C ARG A 142 1.68 15.76 2.21
N VAL A 143 1.64 15.09 1.06
CA VAL A 143 1.51 15.75 -0.24
C VAL A 143 0.19 16.51 -0.33
N CYS A 144 -0.93 15.93 0.11
CA CYS A 144 -2.22 16.61 0.12
C CYS A 144 -2.18 17.91 0.92
N TYR A 145 -1.58 17.90 2.12
CA TYR A 145 -1.39 19.12 2.91
C TYR A 145 -0.56 20.18 2.16
N ARG A 146 0.51 19.81 1.47
CA ARG A 146 1.31 20.74 0.68
C ARG A 146 0.55 21.33 -0.52
N LEU A 147 -0.37 20.55 -1.09
CA LEU A 147 -1.24 20.99 -2.18
C LEU A 147 -2.48 21.78 -1.71
N GLY A 148 -2.63 22.00 -0.41
CA GLY A 148 -3.80 22.65 0.17
C GLY A 148 -5.07 21.82 0.15
N ILE A 149 -4.96 20.50 -0.03
CA ILE A 149 -6.09 19.56 -0.03
C ILE A 149 -6.35 19.15 1.42
N PRO A 150 -7.57 19.42 1.96
CA PRO A 150 -7.93 18.98 3.29
C PRO A 150 -7.90 17.45 3.42
N VAL A 151 -7.47 16.94 4.58
CA VAL A 151 -7.41 15.50 4.85
C VAL A 151 -8.20 15.19 6.10
N LEU A 152 -9.09 14.20 6.01
CA LEU A 152 -9.86 13.67 7.12
C LEU A 152 -9.53 12.19 7.33
N GLU A 153 -8.76 11.90 8.38
CA GLU A 153 -8.52 10.52 8.81
C GLU A 153 -9.67 10.06 9.72
N LYS A 154 -10.72 9.51 9.09
CA LYS A 154 -11.91 8.95 9.75
C LYS A 154 -12.45 7.75 9.00
N PRO A 155 -13.14 6.80 9.67
CA PRO A 155 -13.81 5.69 9.00
C PRO A 155 -14.82 6.19 7.95
N PHE A 156 -14.95 5.43 6.87
CA PHE A 156 -15.94 5.68 5.81
C PHE A 156 -16.51 4.35 5.30
N THR A 157 -17.70 4.43 4.71
CA THR A 157 -18.46 3.25 4.29
C THR A 157 -18.13 2.83 2.86
N LEU A 158 -18.52 1.59 2.48
CA LEU A 158 -18.46 1.11 1.11
C LEU A 158 -19.27 1.99 0.15
N ASP A 159 -20.44 2.47 0.57
CA ASP A 159 -21.26 3.35 -0.27
C ASP A 159 -20.59 4.72 -0.46
N PHE A 160 -19.90 5.23 0.56
CA PHE A 160 -19.08 6.42 0.42
C PHE A 160 -17.93 6.18 -0.58
N LEU A 161 -17.24 5.04 -0.50
CA LEU A 161 -16.20 4.64 -1.45
C LEU A 161 -16.75 4.58 -2.88
N LYS A 162 -17.92 3.94 -3.11
CA LYS A 162 -18.56 3.87 -4.43
C LYS A 162 -18.96 5.24 -5.00
N SER A 163 -19.27 6.20 -4.12
CA SER A 163 -19.65 7.58 -4.51
C SER A 163 -18.46 8.51 -4.76
N ALA A 164 -17.24 8.06 -4.53
CA ALA A 164 -16.00 8.82 -4.60
C ALA A 164 -15.85 9.59 -5.92
N ASP A 165 -15.14 10.70 -5.86
CA ASP A 165 -14.68 11.40 -7.07
C ASP A 165 -13.42 10.73 -7.62
N GLU A 166 -12.51 10.27 -6.72
CA GLU A 166 -11.39 9.39 -7.04
C GLU A 166 -11.16 8.37 -5.92
N ILE A 167 -10.71 7.18 -6.26
CA ILE A 167 -10.27 6.16 -5.32
C ILE A 167 -8.76 5.98 -5.50
N LEU A 168 -7.99 6.19 -4.43
CA LEU A 168 -6.53 6.13 -4.43
C LEU A 168 -6.04 4.94 -3.62
N VAL A 169 -5.16 4.14 -4.22
CA VAL A 169 -4.55 2.97 -3.59
C VAL A 169 -3.06 3.19 -3.46
N THR A 170 -2.54 3.07 -2.23
CA THR A 170 -1.14 3.37 -1.92
C THR A 170 -0.40 2.17 -1.36
N SER A 171 0.81 1.91 -1.88
CA SER A 171 1.76 0.93 -1.34
C SER A 171 3.18 1.28 -1.76
N THR A 172 4.17 0.63 -1.17
CA THR A 172 5.60 0.82 -1.51
C THR A 172 5.88 0.59 -3.00
N THR A 173 5.22 -0.39 -3.63
CA THR A 173 5.48 -0.75 -5.04
C THR A 173 4.54 -0.07 -6.03
N LYS A 174 3.40 0.44 -5.56
CA LYS A 174 2.40 1.12 -6.40
C LYS A 174 2.45 2.64 -6.27
N PHE A 175 3.14 3.16 -5.25
CA PHE A 175 3.13 4.58 -4.84
C PHE A 175 1.70 5.06 -4.57
N CYS A 176 1.04 5.61 -5.59
CA CYS A 176 -0.34 6.07 -5.54
C CYS A 176 -0.99 5.80 -6.90
N LEU A 177 -1.76 4.73 -7.01
CA LEU A 177 -2.54 4.43 -8.22
C LEU A 177 -4.02 4.75 -7.97
N ALA A 178 -4.74 5.05 -9.05
CA ALA A 178 -6.18 5.29 -8.99
C ALA A 178 -6.96 4.09 -9.53
N ALA A 179 -8.15 3.87 -9.00
CA ALA A 179 -9.06 2.83 -9.47
C ALA A 179 -10.15 3.42 -10.39
N ASP A 180 -10.53 2.66 -11.40
CA ASP A 180 -11.62 2.98 -12.33
C ASP A 180 -12.83 2.05 -12.19
N THR A 181 -12.65 0.88 -11.55
CA THR A 181 -13.75 -0.06 -11.31
C THR A 181 -13.70 -0.66 -9.90
N LEU A 182 -14.88 -0.91 -9.34
CA LEU A 182 -15.12 -1.68 -8.12
C LEU A 182 -16.21 -2.69 -8.40
N ASN A 183 -15.93 -3.99 -8.24
CA ASN A 183 -16.86 -5.08 -8.58
C ASN A 183 -17.43 -5.00 -10.01
N GLY A 184 -16.61 -4.57 -10.98
CA GLY A 184 -17.02 -4.38 -12.36
C GLY A 184 -17.87 -3.13 -12.65
N LEU A 185 -18.17 -2.32 -11.63
CA LEU A 185 -18.86 -1.05 -11.79
C LEU A 185 -17.88 0.10 -11.88
N SER A 186 -18.13 1.08 -12.75
CA SER A 186 -17.28 2.26 -12.87
C SER A 186 -17.31 3.11 -11.60
N VAL A 187 -16.13 3.51 -11.13
CA VAL A 187 -15.92 4.37 -9.95
C VAL A 187 -14.86 5.41 -10.27
N GLY A 188 -14.83 6.51 -9.50
CA GLY A 188 -13.82 7.56 -9.68
C GLY A 188 -13.95 8.34 -11.00
N GLY A 189 -12.83 8.95 -11.42
CA GLY A 189 -12.72 9.68 -12.69
C GLY A 189 -13.41 11.04 -12.74
N LYS A 190 -13.90 11.56 -11.60
CA LYS A 190 -14.65 12.81 -11.53
C LYS A 190 -13.77 14.03 -11.21
N ASP A 191 -12.61 13.79 -10.59
CA ASP A 191 -11.62 14.85 -10.29
C ASP A 191 -10.20 14.39 -10.67
N ALA A 192 -10.04 14.08 -11.94
CA ALA A 192 -8.77 13.63 -12.49
C ALA A 192 -7.64 14.67 -12.32
N ALA A 193 -7.96 15.96 -12.29
CA ALA A 193 -6.96 17.01 -12.11
C ALA A 193 -6.29 16.94 -10.73
N THR A 194 -7.09 16.88 -9.66
CA THR A 194 -6.59 16.75 -8.29
C THR A 194 -5.87 15.42 -8.09
N ARG A 195 -6.43 14.32 -8.62
CA ARG A 195 -5.79 13.01 -8.61
C ARG A 195 -4.37 13.04 -9.20
N VAL A 196 -4.22 13.57 -10.41
CA VAL A 196 -2.93 13.65 -11.10
C VAL A 196 -1.95 14.54 -10.34
N ALA A 197 -2.42 15.64 -9.76
CA ALA A 197 -1.58 16.49 -8.92
C ALA A 197 -1.02 15.74 -7.70
N ILE A 198 -1.87 14.97 -7.01
CA ILE A 198 -1.44 14.11 -5.88
C ILE A 198 -0.42 13.08 -6.33
N GLN A 199 -0.71 12.33 -7.40
CA GLN A 199 0.15 11.28 -7.92
C GLN A 199 1.54 11.83 -8.32
N ASN A 200 1.57 12.93 -9.06
CA ASN A 200 2.83 13.56 -9.47
C ASN A 200 3.66 14.07 -8.29
N ALA A 201 3.02 14.63 -7.27
CA ALA A 201 3.72 15.10 -6.09
C ALA A 201 4.26 13.95 -5.22
N VAL A 202 3.55 12.82 -5.13
CA VAL A 202 4.06 11.59 -4.48
C VAL A 202 5.30 11.06 -5.21
N LEU A 203 5.27 11.06 -6.54
CA LEU A 203 6.41 10.63 -7.35
C LEU A 203 7.57 11.61 -7.29
N GLN A 204 7.30 12.91 -7.19
CA GLN A 204 8.35 13.91 -7.01
C GLN A 204 9.07 13.70 -5.67
N ASP A 205 8.34 13.43 -4.57
CA ASP A 205 8.96 13.07 -3.29
C ASP A 205 9.90 11.86 -3.42
N PHE A 206 9.51 10.85 -4.19
CA PHE A 206 10.37 9.70 -4.45
C PHE A 206 11.64 10.09 -5.22
N ARG A 207 11.51 10.90 -6.27
CA ARG A 207 12.65 11.41 -7.06
C ARG A 207 13.62 12.20 -6.19
N ASP A 208 13.08 13.11 -5.38
CA ASP A 208 13.88 13.98 -4.50
C ASP A 208 14.66 13.16 -3.46
N CYS A 209 14.07 12.06 -2.97
CA CYS A 209 14.71 11.19 -1.99
C CYS A 209 15.73 10.22 -2.60
N THR A 210 15.55 9.79 -3.85
CA THR A 210 16.35 8.71 -4.46
C THR A 210 17.29 9.18 -5.55
N GLY A 211 17.10 10.38 -6.08
CA GLY A 211 17.80 10.87 -7.26
C GLY A 211 17.38 10.20 -8.57
N PHE A 212 16.28 9.41 -8.56
CA PHE A 212 15.80 8.72 -9.75
C PHE A 212 15.32 9.71 -10.82
N ALA A 213 15.96 9.68 -11.99
CA ALA A 213 15.65 10.57 -13.14
C ALA A 213 14.99 9.81 -14.31
N GLY A 214 14.78 8.49 -14.17
CA GLY A 214 14.22 7.66 -15.23
C GLY A 214 12.74 7.97 -15.56
N LEU A 215 12.28 7.47 -16.69
CA LEU A 215 10.88 7.54 -17.10
C LEU A 215 10.09 6.40 -16.47
N TRP A 216 8.80 6.64 -16.24
CA TRP A 216 7.83 5.61 -15.83
C TRP A 216 7.48 4.74 -17.04
N ILE A 217 7.55 3.43 -16.88
CA ILE A 217 7.18 2.45 -17.91
C ILE A 217 5.80 1.87 -17.64
#